data_feabd8dc55a9306a5fdf88c45b7d0a19
#
_entry.id   feabd8dc55a9306a5fdf88c45b7d0a19
#
_cell.length_a   1.000
_cell.length_b   1.000
_cell.length_c   1.000
_cell.angle_alpha   90.00
_cell.angle_beta   90.00
_cell.angle_gamma   90.00
#
_symmetry.space_group_name_H-M   'P 1'
#
loop_
_entity.id
_entity.type
_entity.pdbx_description
1 polymer ?
#
loop_
_entity_poly.entity_id
_entity_poly.type
_entity_poly.pdbx_seq_one_letter_code
_entity_poly.pdbx_strand_id
1 'polypeptide(L)'
;MASKRPISFLSLATVLRASTPTTTRIQCRHLHRLNAPAPKIPSPTPFVPDAATFLTLIGRNMSTHAAKIPSWDALFTLSSLQLREAGIEPPRARKYLLWWRERFRNGITGIGGDLKFVEDGMAELRIVEVKDDARRDAGDATVTGGEGMRKVVVNTPPTILGQEGKVGVMARLAPPPVMDAAKVVPVKGVRIVEATKIGGTGVEPVKRHQGVARLRVQDGLWEQRRGHKVDGGERRKAEVRAKRRAAERKAR
;
A
#
# COMPACT_ATOMS: atom_id res chain seq x y z
N MET A 1 -10.89 -64.20 -63.28
CA MET A 1 -10.91 -64.54 -61.84
C MET A 1 -11.01 -63.27 -61.05
N ALA A 2 -12.17 -62.97 -60.54
CA ALA A 2 -12.45 -61.73 -59.81
C ALA A 2 -12.38 -62.01 -58.31
N SER A 3 -11.40 -61.33 -57.66
CA SER A 3 -11.23 -61.41 -56.23
C SER A 3 -12.17 -60.40 -55.55
N LYS A 4 -13.11 -60.87 -54.76
CA LYS A 4 -14.02 -60.06 -53.93
C LYS A 4 -13.29 -59.67 -52.64
N ARG A 5 -13.15 -58.35 -52.38
CA ARG A 5 -12.69 -57.82 -51.10
C ARG A 5 -13.89 -57.79 -50.09
N PRO A 6 -13.70 -58.13 -48.82
CA PRO A 6 -14.77 -58.01 -47.85
C PRO A 6 -14.91 -56.54 -47.39
N ILE A 7 -16.13 -56.09 -47.25
CA ILE A 7 -16.53 -54.79 -46.74
C ILE A 7 -16.45 -54.87 -45.20
N SER A 8 -15.55 -54.13 -44.61
CA SER A 8 -15.47 -53.96 -43.17
C SER A 8 -16.47 -52.87 -42.72
N PHE A 9 -17.43 -53.31 -41.91
CA PHE A 9 -18.37 -52.41 -41.24
C PHE A 9 -17.61 -51.58 -40.18
N LEU A 10 -17.46 -50.28 -40.41
CA LEU A 10 -17.02 -49.35 -39.41
C LEU A 10 -18.16 -49.13 -38.41
N SER A 11 -17.96 -49.67 -37.21
CA SER A 11 -18.80 -49.41 -36.06
C SER A 11 -18.66 -47.92 -35.66
N LEU A 12 -19.69 -47.12 -35.89
CA LEU A 12 -19.83 -45.79 -35.37
C LEU A 12 -20.10 -45.89 -33.85
N ALA A 13 -19.03 -45.88 -33.06
CA ALA A 13 -19.13 -45.60 -31.65
C ALA A 13 -19.57 -44.15 -31.47
N THR A 14 -20.83 -43.94 -31.21
CA THR A 14 -21.40 -42.66 -30.80
C THR A 14 -20.80 -42.29 -29.44
N VAL A 15 -19.75 -41.48 -29.46
CA VAL A 15 -19.22 -40.85 -28.24
C VAL A 15 -20.28 -39.87 -27.75
N LEU A 16 -21.08 -40.32 -26.80
CA LEU A 16 -21.92 -39.43 -25.99
C LEU A 16 -20.99 -38.51 -25.22
N ARG A 17 -20.69 -37.35 -25.82
CA ARG A 17 -20.01 -36.26 -25.17
C ARG A 17 -20.95 -35.78 -24.07
N ALA A 18 -20.68 -36.19 -22.82
CA ALA A 18 -21.33 -35.61 -21.66
C ALA A 18 -21.14 -34.10 -21.71
N SER A 19 -22.20 -33.36 -22.03
CA SER A 19 -22.26 -31.94 -21.92
C SER A 19 -22.11 -31.61 -20.43
N THR A 20 -20.92 -31.22 -20.02
CA THR A 20 -20.72 -30.58 -18.72
C THR A 20 -21.72 -29.43 -18.63
N PRO A 21 -22.53 -29.33 -17.57
CA PRO A 21 -23.40 -28.18 -17.41
C PRO A 21 -22.52 -26.96 -17.34
N THR A 22 -22.52 -26.16 -18.40
CA THR A 22 -21.98 -24.84 -18.39
C THR A 22 -22.76 -24.10 -17.31
N THR A 23 -22.17 -23.96 -16.13
CA THR A 23 -22.68 -23.09 -15.10
C THR A 23 -22.72 -21.71 -15.74
N THR A 24 -23.83 -21.37 -16.35
CA THR A 24 -24.13 -20.01 -16.75
C THR A 24 -23.98 -19.21 -15.48
N ARG A 25 -22.85 -18.49 -15.36
CA ARG A 25 -22.73 -17.42 -14.38
C ARG A 25 -23.94 -16.53 -14.65
N ILE A 26 -24.95 -16.69 -13.81
CA ILE A 26 -26.04 -15.75 -13.75
C ILE A 26 -25.38 -14.44 -13.38
N GLN A 27 -25.08 -13.65 -14.39
CA GLN A 27 -24.69 -12.28 -14.18
C GLN A 27 -25.90 -11.63 -13.53
N CYS A 28 -25.83 -11.44 -12.22
CA CYS A 28 -26.83 -10.69 -11.47
C CYS A 28 -26.79 -9.22 -11.92
N ARG A 29 -27.23 -8.97 -13.15
CA ARG A 29 -27.39 -7.61 -13.70
C ARG A 29 -28.51 -6.82 -13.00
N HIS A 30 -29.24 -7.48 -12.10
CA HIS A 30 -30.46 -6.95 -11.47
C HIS A 30 -30.36 -6.75 -9.96
N LEU A 31 -29.14 -6.68 -9.39
CA LEU A 31 -29.00 -6.07 -8.09
C LEU A 31 -29.25 -4.56 -8.27
N HIS A 32 -30.52 -4.18 -8.19
CA HIS A 32 -30.90 -2.79 -8.08
C HIS A 32 -30.08 -2.15 -6.96
N ARG A 33 -29.56 -0.96 -7.17
CA ARG A 33 -28.81 -0.19 -6.15
C ARG A 33 -29.55 -0.10 -4.82
N LEU A 34 -30.88 -0.22 -4.85
CA LEU A 34 -31.75 -0.25 -3.68
C LEU A 34 -31.57 -1.49 -2.79
N ASN A 35 -31.15 -2.63 -3.37
CA ASN A 35 -30.95 -3.88 -2.65
C ASN A 35 -29.46 -4.17 -2.36
N ALA A 36 -28.56 -3.28 -2.75
CA ALA A 36 -27.16 -3.42 -2.40
C ALA A 36 -27.00 -3.15 -0.89
N PRO A 37 -26.32 -4.04 -0.15
CA PRO A 37 -26.04 -3.79 1.27
C PRO A 37 -25.28 -2.47 1.41
N ALA A 38 -25.58 -1.75 2.48
CA ALA A 38 -24.88 -0.51 2.78
C ALA A 38 -23.37 -0.76 2.78
N PRO A 39 -22.58 0.10 2.12
CA PRO A 39 -21.15 -0.10 2.04
C PRO A 39 -20.53 -0.06 3.44
N LYS A 40 -19.77 -1.09 3.79
CA LYS A 40 -19.10 -1.21 5.09
C LYS A 40 -18.20 0.01 5.34
N ILE A 41 -18.32 0.59 6.54
CA ILE A 41 -17.42 1.63 7.03
C ILE A 41 -16.22 0.89 7.65
N PRO A 42 -14.99 1.09 7.14
CA PRO A 42 -13.80 0.48 7.72
C PRO A 42 -13.44 1.15 9.05
N SER A 43 -12.90 0.39 9.98
CA SER A 43 -12.35 0.96 11.22
C SER A 43 -11.14 1.85 10.94
N PRO A 44 -10.96 2.95 11.68
CA PRO A 44 -9.72 3.72 11.64
C PRO A 44 -8.51 2.83 11.98
N THR A 45 -7.36 3.14 11.39
CA THR A 45 -6.09 2.48 11.70
C THR A 45 -5.22 3.41 12.55
N PRO A 46 -4.24 2.90 13.31
CA PRO A 46 -3.36 3.76 14.11
C PRO A 46 -2.64 4.84 13.29
N PHE A 47 -2.31 4.55 12.04
CA PHE A 47 -1.70 5.51 11.11
C PHE A 47 -2.71 6.48 10.50
N VAL A 48 -3.99 6.13 10.49
CA VAL A 48 -5.09 6.94 9.93
C VAL A 48 -6.23 6.99 10.95
N PRO A 49 -6.08 7.75 12.03
CA PRO A 49 -7.07 7.80 13.11
C PRO A 49 -8.34 8.58 12.73
N ASP A 50 -8.23 9.55 11.84
CA ASP A 50 -9.30 10.48 11.50
C ASP A 50 -9.40 10.80 9.99
N ALA A 51 -10.48 11.46 9.61
CA ALA A 51 -10.74 11.90 8.24
C ALA A 51 -9.73 12.94 7.76
N ALA A 52 -9.25 13.83 8.63
CA ALA A 52 -8.29 14.86 8.28
C ALA A 52 -6.93 14.25 7.91
N THR A 53 -6.45 13.30 8.70
CA THR A 53 -5.24 12.52 8.40
C THR A 53 -5.37 11.75 7.09
N PHE A 54 -6.53 11.11 6.85
CA PHE A 54 -6.79 10.43 5.58
C PHE A 54 -6.68 11.38 4.38
N LEU A 55 -7.30 12.57 4.46
CA LEU A 55 -7.26 13.58 3.41
C LEU A 55 -5.85 14.11 3.17
N THR A 56 -5.06 14.28 4.23
CA THR A 56 -3.65 14.67 4.15
C THR A 56 -2.83 13.60 3.43
N LEU A 57 -3.00 12.34 3.78
CA LEU A 57 -2.24 11.24 3.17
C LEU A 57 -2.52 11.07 1.67
N ILE A 58 -3.77 11.20 1.22
CA ILE A 58 -4.10 11.07 -0.19
C ILE A 58 -3.58 12.23 -1.04
N GLY A 59 -3.26 13.37 -0.44
CA GLY A 59 -2.68 14.52 -1.12
C GLY A 59 -3.61 15.24 -2.10
N ARG A 60 -3.05 15.88 -3.13
CA ARG A 60 -3.77 16.70 -4.13
C ARG A 60 -4.56 17.85 -3.49
N ASN A 61 -4.03 18.43 -2.43
CA ASN A 61 -4.66 19.48 -1.65
C ASN A 61 -6.03 19.08 -1.04
N MET A 62 -6.25 17.76 -0.83
CA MET A 62 -7.50 17.31 -0.19
C MET A 62 -7.56 17.69 1.29
N SER A 63 -6.44 17.94 1.94
CA SER A 63 -6.35 18.46 3.31
C SER A 63 -7.11 19.77 3.52
N THR A 64 -7.23 20.62 2.49
CA THR A 64 -8.02 21.87 2.55
C THR A 64 -9.53 21.62 2.72
N HIS A 65 -9.99 20.43 2.42
CA HIS A 65 -11.38 20.04 2.56
C HIS A 65 -11.68 19.30 3.89
N ALA A 66 -10.72 19.20 4.80
CA ALA A 66 -10.89 18.50 6.08
C ALA A 66 -12.06 19.07 6.90
N ALA A 67 -12.18 20.40 6.97
CA ALA A 67 -13.27 21.06 7.69
C ALA A 67 -14.68 20.78 7.10
N LYS A 68 -14.76 20.34 5.85
CA LYS A 68 -16.01 20.04 5.15
C LYS A 68 -16.51 18.61 5.39
N ILE A 69 -15.69 17.76 5.99
CA ILE A 69 -16.00 16.36 6.31
C ILE A 69 -15.89 16.21 7.82
N PRO A 70 -17.00 16.28 8.56
CA PRO A 70 -16.97 16.42 10.01
C PRO A 70 -16.57 15.14 10.75
N SER A 71 -16.75 13.96 10.14
CA SER A 71 -16.50 12.70 10.83
C SER A 71 -15.94 11.63 9.90
N TRP A 72 -15.39 10.57 10.51
CA TRP A 72 -14.96 9.37 9.80
C TRP A 72 -16.12 8.70 9.04
N ASP A 73 -17.28 8.58 9.68
CA ASP A 73 -18.46 8.00 9.05
C ASP A 73 -18.94 8.82 7.87
N ALA A 74 -18.96 10.17 8.00
CA ALA A 74 -19.29 11.07 6.90
C ALA A 74 -18.34 10.88 5.70
N LEU A 75 -17.05 10.70 5.96
CA LEU A 75 -16.08 10.41 4.89
C LEU A 75 -16.49 9.20 4.06
N PHE A 76 -17.03 8.14 4.68
CA PHE A 76 -17.38 6.90 4.00
C PHE A 76 -18.83 6.80 3.52
N THR A 77 -19.75 7.59 4.05
CA THR A 77 -21.19 7.54 3.70
C THR A 77 -21.61 8.58 2.68
N LEU A 78 -21.03 9.79 2.70
CA LEU A 78 -21.43 10.89 1.83
C LEU A 78 -21.37 10.49 0.34
N SER A 79 -22.45 10.77 -0.38
CA SER A 79 -22.55 10.58 -1.83
C SER A 79 -21.76 11.66 -2.59
N SER A 80 -21.52 11.45 -3.88
CA SER A 80 -20.85 12.45 -4.72
C SER A 80 -21.62 13.78 -4.80
N LEU A 81 -22.94 13.73 -4.70
CA LEU A 81 -23.79 14.92 -4.69
C LEU A 81 -23.60 15.69 -3.37
N GLN A 82 -23.71 15.02 -2.24
CA GLN A 82 -23.49 15.61 -0.92
C GLN A 82 -22.07 16.19 -0.76
N LEU A 83 -21.05 15.52 -1.30
CA LEU A 83 -19.69 16.05 -1.34
C LEU A 83 -19.59 17.33 -2.20
N ARG A 84 -20.41 17.46 -3.25
CA ARG A 84 -20.51 18.70 -4.04
C ARG A 84 -21.17 19.81 -3.23
N GLU A 85 -22.25 19.52 -2.56
CA GLU A 85 -22.98 20.45 -1.67
C GLU A 85 -22.09 20.92 -0.52
N ALA A 86 -21.26 20.02 0.04
CA ALA A 86 -20.23 20.37 1.01
C ALA A 86 -19.09 21.24 0.42
N GLY A 87 -19.12 21.53 -0.89
CA GLY A 87 -18.16 22.41 -1.55
C GLY A 87 -16.83 21.75 -1.89
N ILE A 88 -16.80 20.43 -2.08
CA ILE A 88 -15.61 19.75 -2.61
C ILE A 88 -15.62 19.86 -4.13
N GLU A 89 -14.90 20.81 -4.66
CA GLU A 89 -14.71 21.04 -6.08
C GLU A 89 -13.20 20.96 -6.44
N PRO A 90 -12.85 20.57 -7.64
CA PRO A 90 -13.64 20.20 -8.82
C PRO A 90 -14.13 18.74 -8.81
N PRO A 91 -14.95 18.31 -9.81
CA PRO A 91 -15.45 16.93 -9.90
C PRO A 91 -14.37 15.86 -9.87
N ARG A 92 -13.17 16.20 -10.37
CA ARG A 92 -11.98 15.33 -10.35
C ARG A 92 -11.52 15.04 -8.91
N ALA A 93 -11.59 16.01 -8.00
CA ALA A 93 -11.26 15.85 -6.59
C ALA A 93 -12.22 14.87 -5.92
N ARG A 94 -13.53 15.02 -6.12
CA ARG A 94 -14.55 14.08 -5.61
C ARG A 94 -14.33 12.65 -6.12
N LYS A 95 -14.09 12.50 -7.44
CA LYS A 95 -13.80 11.18 -8.03
C LYS A 95 -12.57 10.54 -7.41
N TYR A 96 -11.53 11.31 -7.15
CA TYR A 96 -10.30 10.85 -6.53
C TYR A 96 -10.53 10.43 -5.07
N LEU A 97 -11.28 11.21 -4.28
CA LEU A 97 -11.66 10.89 -2.92
C LEU A 97 -12.48 9.59 -2.87
N LEU A 98 -13.50 9.46 -3.71
CA LEU A 98 -14.33 8.26 -3.80
C LEU A 98 -13.53 7.02 -4.18
N TRP A 99 -12.56 7.17 -5.08
CA TRP A 99 -11.67 6.08 -5.48
C TRP A 99 -10.77 5.62 -4.32
N TRP A 100 -10.17 6.55 -3.56
CA TRP A 100 -9.37 6.21 -2.39
C TRP A 100 -10.21 5.59 -1.27
N ARG A 101 -11.41 6.10 -1.05
CA ARG A 101 -12.38 5.55 -0.11
C ARG A 101 -12.69 4.08 -0.40
N GLU A 102 -12.93 3.74 -1.67
CA GLU A 102 -13.20 2.37 -2.07
C GLU A 102 -11.97 1.46 -1.89
N ARG A 103 -10.79 1.95 -2.22
CA ARG A 103 -9.53 1.22 -1.97
C ARG A 103 -9.34 0.92 -0.49
N PHE A 104 -9.54 1.90 0.37
CA PHE A 104 -9.39 1.76 1.82
C PHE A 104 -10.40 0.76 2.39
N ARG A 105 -11.66 0.74 1.92
CA ARG A 105 -12.65 -0.29 2.24
C ARG A 105 -12.18 -1.70 1.92
N ASN A 106 -11.47 -1.85 0.82
CA ASN A 106 -10.92 -3.13 0.35
C ASN A 106 -9.56 -3.46 1.00
N GLY A 107 -9.15 -2.74 2.04
CA GLY A 107 -7.86 -2.93 2.71
C GLY A 107 -6.64 -2.57 1.88
N ILE A 108 -6.83 -1.85 0.77
CA ILE A 108 -5.75 -1.40 -0.09
C ILE A 108 -5.34 0.00 0.36
N THR A 109 -4.31 0.05 1.19
CA THR A 109 -3.76 1.29 1.72
C THR A 109 -2.43 1.65 1.05
N GLY A 110 -1.94 2.85 1.30
CA GLY A 110 -0.56 3.21 0.98
C GLY A 110 0.42 2.76 2.07
N ILE A 111 1.64 3.27 2.02
CA ILE A 111 2.68 2.96 3.01
C ILE A 111 2.20 3.40 4.39
N GLY A 112 2.36 2.55 5.38
CA GLY A 112 2.02 2.84 6.75
C GLY A 112 0.60 2.51 7.16
N GLY A 113 -0.33 2.27 6.23
CA GLY A 113 -1.74 2.02 6.54
C GLY A 113 -2.01 0.73 7.31
N ASP A 114 -1.08 -0.20 7.32
CA ASP A 114 -1.12 -1.50 7.99
C ASP A 114 -0.27 -1.55 9.27
N LEU A 115 0.33 -0.42 9.68
CA LEU A 115 1.16 -0.34 10.87
C LEU A 115 0.32 -0.38 12.15
N LYS A 116 0.83 -1.10 13.15
CA LYS A 116 0.18 -1.27 14.46
C LYS A 116 0.71 -0.31 15.51
N PHE A 117 2.01 -0.04 15.49
CA PHE A 117 2.67 0.82 16.46
C PHE A 117 2.92 2.19 15.85
N VAL A 118 2.04 3.13 16.15
CA VAL A 118 2.11 4.51 15.69
C VAL A 118 1.81 5.42 16.88
N GLU A 119 2.68 6.37 17.15
CA GLU A 119 2.52 7.40 18.19
C GLU A 119 2.70 8.77 17.53
N ASP A 120 1.81 9.69 17.82
CA ASP A 120 1.82 11.06 17.29
C ASP A 120 1.98 11.14 15.75
N GLY A 121 1.35 10.21 15.03
CA GLY A 121 1.45 10.12 13.57
C GLY A 121 2.83 9.69 13.07
N MET A 122 3.69 9.16 13.94
CA MET A 122 5.01 8.62 13.62
C MET A 122 5.07 7.13 13.94
N ALA A 123 5.68 6.37 13.06
CA ALA A 123 5.94 4.95 13.24
C ALA A 123 7.44 4.67 13.17
N GLU A 124 7.95 3.86 14.08
CA GLU A 124 9.31 3.35 14.04
C GLU A 124 9.38 2.11 13.15
N LEU A 125 10.30 2.13 12.21
CA LEU A 125 10.62 1.01 11.33
C LEU A 125 12.01 0.52 11.65
N ARG A 126 12.17 -0.80 11.81
CA ARG A 126 13.45 -1.41 12.14
C ARG A 126 13.76 -2.58 11.23
N ILE A 127 15.03 -2.71 10.86
CA ILE A 127 15.52 -3.90 10.18
C ILE A 127 15.71 -4.99 11.22
N VAL A 128 15.14 -6.17 10.98
CA VAL A 128 15.32 -7.37 11.78
C VAL A 128 15.83 -8.50 10.90
N GLU A 129 16.53 -9.45 11.48
CA GLU A 129 16.94 -10.68 10.81
C GLU A 129 15.96 -11.80 11.18
N VAL A 130 15.55 -12.54 10.17
CA VAL A 130 14.59 -13.64 10.28
C VAL A 130 15.21 -14.87 9.65
N LYS A 131 15.14 -16.03 10.31
CA LYS A 131 15.54 -17.29 9.72
C LYS A 131 14.68 -17.60 8.49
N ASP A 132 15.33 -17.93 7.39
CA ASP A 132 14.68 -18.28 6.13
C ASP A 132 14.95 -19.75 5.81
N ASP A 133 14.10 -20.63 6.32
CA ASP A 133 14.21 -22.08 6.13
C ASP A 133 14.00 -22.50 4.66
N ALA A 134 13.46 -21.63 3.83
CA ALA A 134 13.23 -21.89 2.41
C ALA A 134 14.50 -21.68 1.55
N ARG A 135 15.47 -20.92 2.03
CA ARG A 135 16.77 -20.75 1.37
C ARG A 135 17.69 -21.88 1.74
N ARG A 136 17.62 -22.96 0.98
CA ARG A 136 18.54 -24.10 1.12
C ARG A 136 19.94 -23.83 0.57
N ASP A 137 20.16 -22.71 -0.08
CA ASP A 137 21.46 -22.32 -0.63
C ASP A 137 22.30 -21.67 0.48
N ALA A 138 22.90 -22.54 1.28
CA ALA A 138 23.80 -22.19 2.39
C ALA A 138 25.09 -21.45 1.96
N GLY A 139 25.19 -21.04 0.69
CA GLY A 139 26.37 -20.35 0.15
C GLY A 139 26.33 -18.83 0.22
N ASP A 140 25.18 -18.22 0.53
CA ASP A 140 25.00 -16.78 0.45
C ASP A 140 25.10 -16.06 1.80
N ALA A 141 26.09 -16.41 2.61
CA ALA A 141 26.50 -15.53 3.70
C ALA A 141 27.02 -14.22 3.09
N THR A 142 26.21 -13.17 3.17
CA THR A 142 26.63 -11.83 2.76
C THR A 142 27.42 -11.19 3.90
N VAL A 143 28.38 -10.30 3.58
CA VAL A 143 29.17 -9.53 4.57
C VAL A 143 28.28 -8.80 5.60
N THR A 144 26.99 -8.70 5.33
CA THR A 144 26.01 -7.92 6.10
C THR A 144 24.84 -8.72 6.68
N GLY A 145 24.82 -10.03 6.51
CA GLY A 145 23.77 -10.90 7.00
C GLY A 145 24.29 -12.26 7.44
N GLY A 146 23.75 -12.82 8.50
CA GLY A 146 24.06 -14.17 8.98
C GLY A 146 23.65 -15.23 7.94
N GLU A 147 24.31 -16.39 8.00
CA GLU A 147 24.01 -17.54 7.16
C GLU A 147 22.55 -17.99 7.37
N GLY A 148 21.80 -18.19 6.29
CA GLY A 148 20.38 -18.56 6.35
C GLY A 148 19.45 -17.49 6.94
N MET A 149 19.91 -16.25 7.06
CA MET A 149 19.12 -15.15 7.59
C MET A 149 18.67 -14.21 6.47
N ARG A 150 17.44 -13.73 6.60
CA ARG A 150 16.86 -12.70 5.73
C ARG A 150 16.57 -11.44 6.52
N LYS A 151 16.96 -10.29 5.98
CA LYS A 151 16.62 -8.99 6.56
C LYS A 151 15.22 -8.56 6.13
N VAL A 152 14.42 -8.13 7.09
CA VAL A 152 13.05 -7.67 6.88
C VAL A 152 12.85 -6.37 7.64
N VAL A 153 12.05 -5.46 7.07
CA VAL A 153 11.65 -4.23 7.77
C VAL A 153 10.33 -4.48 8.49
N VAL A 154 10.31 -4.21 9.77
CA VAL A 154 9.13 -4.36 10.64
C VAL A 154 8.78 -3.05 11.33
N ASN A 155 7.53 -2.92 11.73
CA ASN A 155 7.09 -1.86 12.62
C ASN A 155 7.26 -2.33 14.07
N THR A 156 8.03 -1.60 14.83
CA THR A 156 8.28 -1.85 16.25
C THR A 156 7.65 -0.76 17.12
N PRO A 157 7.36 -1.06 18.39
CA PRO A 157 7.03 -0.02 19.33
C PRO A 157 8.13 1.06 19.36
N PRO A 158 7.81 2.34 19.52
CA PRO A 158 8.78 3.42 19.47
C PRO A 158 9.72 3.35 20.66
N THR A 159 10.88 2.76 20.43
CA THR A 159 11.93 2.61 21.46
C THR A 159 12.99 3.70 21.30
N ILE A 160 13.28 4.06 20.06
CA ILE A 160 14.39 4.95 19.71
C ILE A 160 13.88 6.37 19.47
N LEU A 161 12.70 6.55 18.89
CA LEU A 161 12.11 7.86 18.64
C LEU A 161 11.85 8.67 19.93
N GLY A 162 11.59 7.98 21.06
CA GLY A 162 11.47 8.62 22.37
C GLY A 162 12.79 8.87 23.11
N GLN A 163 13.91 8.37 22.59
CA GLN A 163 15.22 8.41 23.24
C GLN A 163 16.33 9.00 22.36
N GLU A 164 15.96 9.80 21.37
CA GLU A 164 16.94 10.46 20.48
C GLU A 164 17.96 11.24 21.29
N GLY A 165 19.23 10.85 21.21
CA GLY A 165 20.33 11.47 21.93
C GLY A 165 20.76 10.81 23.25
N LYS A 166 19.97 9.95 23.86
CA LYS A 166 20.31 9.27 25.13
C LYS A 166 21.01 7.92 24.96
N VAL A 167 21.00 7.37 23.76
CA VAL A 167 21.51 6.03 23.45
C VAL A 167 23.02 6.06 23.20
N GLY A 168 23.77 5.21 23.87
CA GLY A 168 25.22 5.10 23.74
C GLY A 168 25.66 4.63 22.34
N VAL A 169 26.92 4.92 21.97
CA VAL A 169 27.49 4.59 20.64
C VAL A 169 27.38 3.10 20.32
N MET A 170 27.62 2.23 21.28
CA MET A 170 27.55 0.77 21.09
C MET A 170 26.15 0.27 20.71
N ALA A 171 25.11 0.81 21.31
CA ALA A 171 23.73 0.46 20.97
C ALA A 171 23.31 0.97 19.57
N ARG A 172 23.98 1.98 19.05
CA ARG A 172 23.75 2.54 17.70
C ARG A 172 24.28 1.64 16.58
N LEU A 173 25.34 0.89 16.89
CA LEU A 173 26.03 -0.01 15.96
C LEU A 173 25.64 -1.48 16.18
N ALA A 174 24.71 -1.74 17.12
CA ALA A 174 24.26 -3.08 17.40
C ALA A 174 23.71 -3.77 16.13
N PRO A 175 24.02 -5.05 15.93
CA PRO A 175 23.49 -5.81 14.80
C PRO A 175 21.97 -5.86 14.86
N PRO A 176 21.29 -6.07 13.72
CA PRO A 176 19.84 -6.20 13.68
C PRO A 176 19.38 -7.31 14.64
N PRO A 177 18.31 -7.11 15.41
CA PRO A 177 17.77 -8.14 16.29
C PRO A 177 17.21 -9.30 15.46
N VAL A 178 17.41 -10.51 15.94
CA VAL A 178 16.85 -11.73 15.35
C VAL A 178 15.43 -11.91 15.89
N MET A 179 14.49 -12.16 14.98
CA MET A 179 13.08 -12.41 15.33
C MET A 179 12.57 -13.67 14.64
N ASP A 180 11.59 -14.33 15.29
CA ASP A 180 10.91 -15.50 14.73
C ASP A 180 10.07 -15.12 13.51
N ALA A 181 10.16 -15.90 12.44
CA ALA A 181 9.43 -15.67 11.19
C ALA A 181 7.91 -15.57 11.40
N ALA A 182 7.35 -16.33 12.35
CA ALA A 182 5.93 -16.32 12.66
C ALA A 182 5.42 -15.00 13.29
N LYS A 183 6.30 -14.23 13.92
CA LYS A 183 5.95 -12.97 14.61
C LYS A 183 6.20 -11.74 13.74
N VAL A 184 6.88 -11.90 12.62
CA VAL A 184 7.31 -10.81 11.75
C VAL A 184 6.26 -10.51 10.70
N VAL A 185 5.75 -9.28 10.70
CA VAL A 185 4.89 -8.74 9.64
C VAL A 185 5.70 -7.73 8.85
N PRO A 186 6.11 -8.05 7.61
CA PRO A 186 6.89 -7.14 6.78
C PRO A 186 6.09 -5.88 6.42
N VAL A 187 6.72 -4.72 6.53
CA VAL A 187 6.10 -3.45 6.13
C VAL A 187 6.13 -3.32 4.61
N LYS A 188 4.97 -3.09 4.01
CA LYS A 188 4.82 -2.96 2.56
C LYS A 188 5.30 -1.59 2.06
N GLY A 189 5.93 -1.59 0.88
CA GLY A 189 6.33 -0.35 0.20
C GLY A 189 7.63 0.26 0.70
N VAL A 190 8.38 -0.43 1.54
CA VAL A 190 9.75 -0.09 1.95
C VAL A 190 10.74 -1.12 1.43
N ARG A 191 11.99 -0.72 1.30
CA ARG A 191 13.10 -1.57 0.87
C ARG A 191 14.33 -1.32 1.72
N ILE A 192 15.18 -2.32 1.83
CA ILE A 192 16.47 -2.18 2.48
C ILE A 192 17.48 -1.70 1.42
N VAL A 193 18.21 -0.66 1.74
CA VAL A 193 19.25 -0.05 0.90
C VAL A 193 20.58 -0.15 1.65
N GLU A 194 21.66 -0.53 0.95
CA GLU A 194 23.00 -0.64 1.54
C GLU A 194 23.03 -1.51 2.82
N ALA A 195 22.18 -2.53 2.87
CA ALA A 195 22.06 -3.49 3.98
C ALA A 195 21.70 -2.93 5.37
N THR A 196 21.83 -1.64 5.60
CA THR A 196 21.64 -0.99 6.90
C THR A 196 20.66 0.18 6.88
N LYS A 197 20.23 0.62 5.71
CA LYS A 197 19.31 1.76 5.57
C LYS A 197 17.95 1.30 5.08
N ILE A 198 16.90 1.91 5.58
CA ILE A 198 15.54 1.71 5.11
C ILE A 198 15.19 2.83 4.13
N GLY A 199 14.86 2.46 2.89
CA GLY A 199 14.42 3.38 1.85
C GLY A 199 12.96 3.17 1.49
N GLY A 200 12.26 4.24 1.21
CA GLY A 200 10.85 4.22 0.80
C GLY A 200 10.28 5.63 0.73
N THR A 201 9.09 5.78 0.16
CA THR A 201 8.42 7.07 0.12
C THR A 201 8.03 7.50 1.53
N GLY A 202 8.45 8.70 1.96
CA GLY A 202 8.14 9.24 3.28
C GLY A 202 8.91 8.59 4.43
N VAL A 203 9.86 7.71 4.14
CA VAL A 203 10.71 7.07 5.15
C VAL A 203 11.95 7.94 5.35
N GLU A 204 12.20 8.32 6.59
CA GLU A 204 13.36 9.11 7.00
C GLU A 204 14.25 8.27 7.91
N PRO A 205 15.53 8.04 7.56
CA PRO A 205 16.45 7.33 8.45
C PRO A 205 16.70 8.13 9.72
N VAL A 206 16.72 7.46 10.86
CA VAL A 206 17.06 8.10 12.14
C VAL A 206 18.57 8.30 12.19
N LYS A 207 19.01 9.55 12.42
CA LYS A 207 20.42 9.90 12.52
C LYS A 207 21.09 9.12 13.64
N ARG A 208 22.30 8.61 13.38
CA ARG A 208 23.14 7.84 14.32
C ARG A 208 22.57 6.47 14.73
N HIS A 209 21.50 5.98 14.11
CA HIS A 209 20.95 4.62 14.32
C HIS A 209 20.92 3.86 13.00
N GLN A 210 21.69 2.76 12.93
CA GLN A 210 21.66 1.89 11.77
C GLN A 210 20.43 1.00 11.80
N GLY A 211 19.83 0.74 10.64
CA GLY A 211 18.68 -0.13 10.52
C GLY A 211 17.37 0.40 11.14
N VAL A 212 17.34 1.67 11.50
CA VAL A 212 16.16 2.33 12.05
C VAL A 212 15.75 3.52 11.21
N ALA A 213 14.46 3.64 10.95
CA ALA A 213 13.87 4.76 10.25
C ALA A 213 12.53 5.14 10.88
N ARG A 214 12.09 6.34 10.61
CA ARG A 214 10.76 6.81 10.97
C ARG A 214 9.92 7.01 9.72
N LEU A 215 8.67 6.64 9.83
CA LEU A 215 7.64 6.96 8.86
C LEU A 215 6.67 7.93 9.53
N ARG A 216 6.51 9.12 8.96
CA ARG A 216 5.61 10.14 9.47
C ARG A 216 4.46 10.39 8.52
N VAL A 217 3.30 10.73 9.06
CA VAL A 217 2.18 11.26 8.28
C VAL A 217 2.62 12.54 7.57
N GLN A 218 2.60 12.53 6.26
CA GLN A 218 3.00 13.65 5.40
C GLN A 218 1.94 13.91 4.36
N ASP A 219 1.79 15.18 3.95
CA ASP A 219 0.87 15.53 2.89
C ASP A 219 1.25 14.84 1.57
N GLY A 220 0.29 14.09 1.02
CA GLY A 220 0.45 13.37 -0.22
C GLY A 220 1.34 12.13 -0.17
N LEU A 221 1.56 11.54 1.02
CA LEU A 221 2.30 10.27 1.15
C LEU A 221 1.72 9.16 0.27
N TRP A 222 0.41 9.13 0.11
CA TRP A 222 -0.33 8.18 -0.72
C TRP A 222 -0.74 8.74 -2.09
N GLU A 223 -0.26 9.92 -2.45
CA GLU A 223 -0.70 10.58 -3.68
C GLU A 223 -0.45 9.71 -4.91
N GLN A 224 -1.44 9.63 -5.78
CA GLN A 224 -1.35 8.96 -7.06
C GLN A 224 -1.79 9.87 -8.20
N ARG A 225 -0.99 9.89 -9.27
CA ARG A 225 -1.31 10.61 -10.51
C ARG A 225 -1.26 9.64 -11.67
N ARG A 226 -2.29 9.64 -12.52
CA ARG A 226 -2.37 8.80 -13.73
C ARG A 226 -2.05 7.31 -13.46
N GLY A 227 -2.48 6.79 -12.30
CA GLY A 227 -2.22 5.41 -11.93
C GLY A 227 -0.83 5.14 -11.32
N HIS A 228 0.05 6.13 -11.28
CA HIS A 228 1.37 6.02 -10.67
C HIS A 228 1.40 6.70 -9.29
N LYS A 229 2.09 6.07 -8.37
CA LYS A 229 2.39 6.69 -7.09
C LYS A 229 3.44 7.79 -7.31
N VAL A 230 3.13 8.99 -6.82
CA VAL A 230 4.08 10.10 -6.88
C VAL A 230 5.01 10.00 -5.68
N ASP A 231 6.29 9.87 -5.91
CA ASP A 231 7.29 9.97 -4.85
C ASP A 231 7.63 11.45 -4.55
N GLY A 232 8.26 11.67 -3.40
CA GLY A 232 8.65 13.03 -2.99
C GLY A 232 9.60 13.73 -3.96
N GLY A 233 10.44 12.95 -4.67
CA GLY A 233 11.37 13.48 -5.67
C GLY A 233 10.66 13.97 -6.92
N GLU A 234 9.71 13.22 -7.45
CA GLU A 234 8.90 13.66 -8.61
C GLU A 234 8.04 14.87 -8.28
N ARG A 235 7.45 14.90 -7.08
CA ARG A 235 6.66 16.01 -6.60
C ARG A 235 7.48 17.30 -6.58
N ARG A 236 8.69 17.26 -5.99
CA ARG A 236 9.62 18.41 -5.94
C ARG A 236 10.03 18.89 -7.34
N LYS A 237 10.35 17.96 -8.24
CA LYS A 237 10.65 18.29 -9.64
C LYS A 237 9.47 18.96 -10.34
N ALA A 238 8.25 18.49 -10.12
CA ALA A 238 7.04 19.07 -10.69
C ALA A 238 6.78 20.50 -10.18
N GLU A 239 6.98 20.75 -8.89
CA GLU A 239 6.85 22.07 -8.29
C GLU A 239 7.90 23.06 -8.84
N VAL A 240 9.16 22.65 -8.95
CA VAL A 240 10.23 23.47 -9.53
C VAL A 240 9.91 23.83 -10.97
N ARG A 241 9.46 22.87 -11.80
CA ARG A 241 9.07 23.14 -13.18
C ARG A 241 7.87 24.09 -13.28
N ALA A 242 6.90 23.97 -12.37
CA ALA A 242 5.75 24.85 -12.32
C ALA A 242 6.14 26.29 -11.95
N LYS A 243 7.03 26.47 -10.97
CA LYS A 243 7.57 27.77 -10.58
C LYS A 243 8.36 28.43 -11.71
N ARG A 244 9.22 27.68 -12.42
CA ARG A 244 9.95 28.20 -13.59
C ARG A 244 9.00 28.70 -14.68
N ARG A 245 8.01 27.90 -15.07
CA ARG A 245 7.02 28.28 -16.08
C ARG A 245 6.17 29.50 -15.67
N ALA A 246 5.89 29.63 -14.37
CA ALA A 246 5.18 30.80 -13.87
C ALA A 246 6.06 32.06 -13.91
N ALA A 247 7.34 31.94 -13.60
CA ALA A 247 8.30 33.05 -13.69
C ALA A 247 8.50 33.51 -15.14
N GLU A 248 8.68 32.57 -16.08
CA GLU A 248 8.79 32.85 -17.52
C GLU A 248 7.55 33.57 -18.08
N ARG A 249 6.34 33.18 -17.62
CA ARG A 249 5.09 33.87 -18.02
C ARG A 249 4.96 35.28 -17.48
N LYS A 250 5.54 35.55 -16.31
CA LYS A 250 5.54 36.91 -15.74
C LYS A 250 6.60 37.83 -16.36
N ALA A 251 7.66 37.25 -16.93
CA ALA A 251 8.74 38.00 -17.59
C ALA A 251 8.43 38.35 -19.06
N ARG A 252 7.39 37.76 -19.63
CA ARG A 252 6.82 38.12 -20.96
C ARG A 252 5.75 39.18 -20.81
#